data_ef52e702ba862f648971f39c71039729
#
_entry.id   ef52e702ba862f648971f39c71039729
#
_cell.length_a   1.000
_cell.length_b   1.000
_cell.length_c   1.000
_cell.angle_alpha   90.00
_cell.angle_beta   90.00
_cell.angle_gamma   90.00
#
_symmetry.space_group_name_H-M   'P 1'
#
loop_
_entity.id
_entity.type
_entity.pdbx_description
1 polymer ?
#
loop_
_entity_poly.entity_id
_entity_poly.type
_entity_poly.pdbx_seq_one_letter_code
_entity_poly.pdbx_strand_id
1 'polypeptide(L)'
;CKGMFKNDIINRFSELGYNVVFQEVCAADYGVPQNRHRVFFVGMKKGKFSFPEKKHKIITSKDAISDLLPLTMVDGLDEMHGYACTPQNAYQKKMRGNQNTVANHQITVHTQKTIDIISMVPDGGTIYDLPDEYWNVRKYRKGFERMPSSKPCHTVDTGHRNYFHY
;
A
#
# COMPACT_ATOMS: atom_id res chain seq x y z
N CYS A 1 -21.90 -14.24 1.31
CA CYS A 1 -21.57 -14.76 2.66
C CYS A 1 -21.51 -13.65 3.72
N LYS A 2 -22.45 -12.67 3.66
CA LYS A 2 -22.46 -11.54 4.61
C LYS A 2 -22.93 -12.03 5.98
N GLY A 3 -22.04 -12.11 6.95
CA GLY A 3 -22.38 -12.30 8.37
C GLY A 3 -22.29 -13.73 8.91
N MET A 4 -22.45 -14.77 8.12
CA MET A 4 -22.51 -16.16 8.60
C MET A 4 -21.17 -16.62 9.23
N PHE A 5 -20.06 -16.42 8.54
CA PHE A 5 -18.73 -16.76 9.08
C PHE A 5 -18.35 -15.92 10.30
N LYS A 6 -18.79 -14.66 10.36
CA LYS A 6 -18.52 -13.81 11.50
C LYS A 6 -19.11 -14.40 12.78
N ASN A 7 -20.39 -14.76 12.74
CA ASN A 7 -21.10 -15.29 13.91
C ASN A 7 -20.55 -16.67 14.31
N ASP A 8 -20.22 -17.51 13.33
CA ASP A 8 -19.61 -18.81 13.59
C ASP A 8 -18.25 -18.67 14.32
N ILE A 9 -17.39 -17.77 13.86
CA ILE A 9 -16.11 -17.49 14.51
C ILE A 9 -16.34 -17.00 15.96
N ILE A 10 -17.21 -16.01 16.16
CA ILE A 10 -17.49 -15.47 17.49
C ILE A 10 -18.00 -16.56 18.42
N ASN A 11 -18.99 -17.36 17.97
CA ASN A 11 -19.60 -18.42 18.78
C ASN A 11 -18.57 -19.47 19.20
N ARG A 12 -17.80 -20.01 18.25
CA ARG A 12 -16.79 -21.02 18.52
C ARG A 12 -15.71 -20.55 19.52
N PHE A 13 -15.25 -19.32 19.37
CA PHE A 13 -14.29 -18.77 20.33
C PHE A 13 -14.93 -18.50 21.69
N SER A 14 -16.21 -18.08 21.72
CA SER A 14 -16.95 -17.88 22.97
C SER A 14 -17.17 -19.20 23.75
N GLU A 15 -17.47 -20.28 23.05
CA GLU A 15 -17.58 -21.64 23.62
C GLU A 15 -16.27 -22.10 24.27
N LEU A 16 -15.12 -21.64 23.76
CA LEU A 16 -13.80 -21.87 24.32
C LEU A 16 -13.42 -20.90 25.45
N GLY A 17 -14.36 -20.05 25.86
CA GLY A 17 -14.18 -19.11 26.98
C GLY A 17 -13.46 -17.80 26.61
N TYR A 18 -13.46 -17.41 25.34
CA TYR A 18 -12.90 -16.13 24.90
C TYR A 18 -13.97 -15.04 24.85
N ASN A 19 -13.65 -13.86 25.34
CA ASN A 19 -14.38 -12.62 25.02
C ASN A 19 -13.90 -12.13 23.65
N VAL A 20 -14.75 -12.20 22.63
CA VAL A 20 -14.37 -11.86 21.26
C VAL A 20 -14.93 -10.50 20.89
N VAL A 21 -14.06 -9.64 20.39
CA VAL A 21 -14.44 -8.40 19.68
C VAL A 21 -13.97 -8.50 18.24
N PHE A 22 -14.69 -7.84 17.33
CA PHE A 22 -14.26 -7.77 15.94
C PHE A 22 -14.46 -6.36 15.40
N GLN A 23 -13.61 -5.98 14.47
CA GLN A 23 -13.71 -4.70 13.77
C GLN A 23 -13.09 -4.82 12.38
N GLU A 24 -13.71 -4.18 11.40
CA GLU A 24 -13.06 -3.86 10.13
C GLU A 24 -12.23 -2.59 10.33
N VAL A 25 -10.95 -2.65 10.00
CA VAL A 25 -10.02 -1.53 10.10
C VAL A 25 -9.39 -1.24 8.74
N CYS A 26 -9.23 0.06 8.44
CA CYS A 26 -8.43 0.52 7.31
C CYS A 26 -7.03 0.91 7.82
N ALA A 27 -5.98 0.39 7.22
CA ALA A 27 -4.60 0.68 7.63
C ALA A 27 -4.27 2.19 7.58
N ALA A 28 -4.87 2.92 6.63
CA ALA A 28 -4.69 4.37 6.51
C ALA A 28 -5.14 5.12 7.77
N ASP A 29 -6.19 4.68 8.43
CA ASP A 29 -6.70 5.28 9.68
C ASP A 29 -5.71 5.16 10.85
N TYR A 30 -4.71 4.30 10.71
CA TYR A 30 -3.69 4.03 11.74
C TYR A 30 -2.29 4.53 11.34
N GLY A 31 -2.21 5.34 10.28
CA GLY A 31 -0.99 6.00 9.84
C GLY A 31 -0.09 5.16 8.93
N VAL A 32 -0.67 4.17 8.25
CA VAL A 32 -0.05 3.45 7.14
C VAL A 32 -0.49 4.13 5.83
N PRO A 33 0.41 4.45 4.90
CA PRO A 33 0.05 5.13 3.65
C PRO A 33 -0.62 4.19 2.63
N GLN A 34 -1.58 3.37 3.09
CA GLN A 34 -2.24 2.35 2.27
C GLN A 34 -3.71 2.18 2.65
N ASN A 35 -4.60 2.24 1.67
CA ASN A 35 -6.02 1.89 1.81
C ASN A 35 -6.17 0.36 1.82
N ARG A 36 -5.93 -0.24 2.98
CA ARG A 36 -6.01 -1.68 3.19
C ARG A 36 -7.02 -2.00 4.26
N HIS A 37 -8.15 -2.53 3.87
CA HIS A 37 -9.21 -2.97 4.75
C HIS A 37 -9.00 -4.43 5.19
N ARG A 38 -9.08 -4.69 6.49
CA ARG A 38 -9.01 -6.03 7.06
C ARG A 38 -9.94 -6.14 8.25
N VAL A 39 -10.56 -7.30 8.39
CA VAL A 39 -11.35 -7.65 9.56
C VAL A 39 -10.44 -8.37 10.56
N PHE A 40 -10.44 -7.88 11.78
CA PHE A 40 -9.74 -8.50 12.90
C PHE A 40 -10.75 -9.05 13.89
N PHE A 41 -10.51 -10.27 14.33
CA PHE A 41 -11.17 -10.88 15.49
C PHE A 41 -10.13 -11.00 16.59
N VAL A 42 -10.40 -10.42 17.75
CA VAL A 42 -9.51 -10.47 18.90
C VAL A 42 -10.24 -11.14 20.05
N GLY A 43 -9.76 -12.31 20.48
CA GLY A 43 -10.30 -13.07 21.60
C GLY A 43 -9.37 -12.99 22.82
N MET A 44 -9.90 -12.64 23.98
CA MET A 44 -9.19 -12.64 25.24
C MET A 44 -9.87 -13.56 26.25
N LYS A 45 -9.11 -14.42 26.95
CA LYS A 45 -9.64 -15.26 28.02
C LYS A 45 -9.95 -14.47 29.30
N LYS A 46 -9.25 -13.36 29.52
CA LYS A 46 -9.49 -12.46 30.65
C LYS A 46 -9.48 -11.02 30.15
N GLY A 47 -10.38 -10.19 30.67
CA GLY A 47 -10.51 -8.80 30.29
C GLY A 47 -11.23 -8.58 28.97
N LYS A 48 -11.15 -7.35 28.47
CA LYS A 48 -11.71 -6.93 27.17
C LYS A 48 -10.63 -6.23 26.37
N PHE A 49 -10.59 -6.52 25.06
CA PHE A 49 -9.76 -5.79 24.10
C PHE A 49 -10.53 -4.57 23.58
N SER A 50 -9.83 -3.45 23.43
CA SER A 50 -10.33 -2.29 22.68
C SER A 50 -9.37 -1.97 21.54
N PHE A 51 -9.93 -1.71 20.35
CA PHE A 51 -9.12 -1.26 19.23
C PHE A 51 -8.56 0.14 19.53
N PRO A 52 -7.33 0.45 19.07
CA PRO A 52 -6.75 1.78 19.22
C PRO A 52 -7.59 2.83 18.49
N GLU A 53 -7.49 4.07 18.92
CA GLU A 53 -8.14 5.19 18.25
C GLU A 53 -7.52 5.48 16.89
N LYS A 54 -8.36 5.90 15.96
CA LYS A 54 -7.92 6.32 14.62
C LYS A 54 -7.07 7.58 14.71
N LYS A 55 -6.08 7.69 13.85
CA LYS A 55 -5.28 8.90 13.71
C LYS A 55 -6.02 9.94 12.87
N HIS A 56 -5.92 11.20 13.27
CA HIS A 56 -6.53 12.30 12.52
C HIS A 56 -5.80 12.62 11.21
N LYS A 57 -4.48 12.36 11.17
CA LYS A 57 -3.66 12.65 9.99
C LYS A 57 -3.48 11.39 9.14
N ILE A 58 -3.97 11.46 7.91
CA ILE A 58 -3.73 10.46 6.87
C ILE A 58 -2.36 10.73 6.23
N ILE A 59 -1.59 9.66 6.02
CA ILE A 59 -0.29 9.71 5.33
C ILE A 59 -0.52 9.35 3.86
N THR A 60 -0.15 10.24 2.96
CA THR A 60 -0.28 10.03 1.51
C THR A 60 0.89 9.24 0.95
N SER A 61 0.76 8.76 -0.30
CA SER A 61 1.88 8.10 -1.00
C SER A 61 3.07 9.04 -1.12
N LYS A 62 2.83 10.33 -1.46
CA LYS A 62 3.87 11.35 -1.51
C LYS A 62 4.54 11.57 -0.15
N ASP A 63 3.77 11.66 0.94
CA ASP A 63 4.34 11.77 2.28
C ASP A 63 5.25 10.59 2.63
N ALA A 64 4.96 9.42 2.09
CA ALA A 64 5.69 8.20 2.42
C ALA A 64 7.02 8.05 1.69
N ILE A 65 7.07 8.38 0.40
CA ILE A 65 8.19 7.99 -0.48
C ILE A 65 8.86 9.15 -1.23
N SER A 66 8.47 10.41 -1.02
CA SER A 66 9.05 11.54 -1.77
C SER A 66 10.51 11.86 -1.42
N ASP A 67 11.07 11.22 -0.42
CA ASP A 67 12.50 11.32 -0.06
C ASP A 67 13.36 10.20 -0.66
N LEU A 68 12.74 9.23 -1.35
CA LEU A 68 13.45 8.18 -2.06
C LEU A 68 14.05 8.72 -3.37
N LEU A 69 15.19 8.16 -3.76
CA LEU A 69 15.83 8.51 -5.03
C LEU A 69 14.96 8.05 -6.20
N PRO A 70 14.60 8.92 -7.15
CA PRO A 70 14.00 8.49 -8.42
C PRO A 70 15.00 7.62 -9.17
N LEU A 71 14.64 6.37 -9.45
CA LEU A 71 15.53 5.42 -10.08
C LEU A 71 15.42 5.48 -11.61
N THR A 72 16.58 5.43 -12.28
CA THR A 72 16.69 5.26 -13.73
C THR A 72 16.91 3.79 -14.10
N MET A 73 16.81 3.45 -15.39
CA MET A 73 17.14 2.11 -15.87
C MET A 73 18.61 1.71 -15.67
N VAL A 74 19.49 2.67 -15.46
CA VAL A 74 20.92 2.44 -15.18
C VAL A 74 21.16 2.18 -13.71
N ASP A 75 20.64 3.07 -12.85
CA ASP A 75 20.92 3.03 -11.40
C ASP A 75 19.95 2.12 -10.64
N GLY A 76 18.78 1.84 -11.21
CA GLY A 76 17.70 1.15 -10.52
C GLY A 76 17.88 -0.36 -10.31
N LEU A 77 18.99 -0.94 -10.77
CA LEU A 77 19.30 -2.36 -10.58
C LEU A 77 20.05 -2.62 -9.27
N ASP A 78 20.66 -1.59 -8.68
CA ASP A 78 21.35 -1.72 -7.41
C ASP A 78 20.38 -1.98 -6.25
N GLU A 79 20.80 -2.81 -5.32
CA GLU A 79 19.98 -3.17 -4.15
C GLU A 79 19.94 -2.06 -3.10
N MET A 80 20.98 -1.24 -3.03
CA MET A 80 21.16 -0.21 -2.02
C MET A 80 21.32 1.17 -2.65
N HIS A 81 20.52 2.12 -2.20
CA HIS A 81 20.58 3.51 -2.65
C HIS A 81 20.65 4.49 -1.50
N GLY A 82 21.21 5.67 -1.75
CA GLY A 82 21.03 6.82 -0.88
C GLY A 82 19.61 7.39 -0.99
N TYR A 83 19.25 8.26 -0.07
CA TYR A 83 18.01 9.04 -0.19
C TYR A 83 18.23 10.28 -1.07
N ALA A 84 17.18 10.72 -1.78
CA ALA A 84 17.25 11.92 -2.61
C ALA A 84 17.42 13.21 -1.77
N CYS A 85 16.86 13.23 -0.56
CA CYS A 85 16.90 14.40 0.32
C CYS A 85 16.75 14.00 1.79
N THR A 86 16.86 14.97 2.68
CA THR A 86 16.53 14.79 4.10
C THR A 86 15.02 14.50 4.27
N PRO A 87 14.61 13.85 5.39
CA PRO A 87 13.19 13.58 5.65
C PRO A 87 12.35 14.86 5.64
N GLN A 88 11.32 14.90 4.81
CA GLN A 88 10.46 16.08 4.60
C GLN A 88 9.28 16.13 5.60
N ASN A 89 9.03 15.04 6.33
CA ASN A 89 7.96 14.94 7.31
C ASN A 89 8.27 13.92 8.41
N ALA A 90 7.42 13.91 9.43
CA ALA A 90 7.60 13.02 10.59
C ALA A 90 7.49 11.53 10.23
N TYR A 91 6.70 11.16 9.21
CA TYR A 91 6.58 9.78 8.77
C TYR A 91 7.91 9.29 8.17
N GLN A 92 8.50 10.02 7.23
CA GLN A 92 9.79 9.70 6.63
C GLN A 92 10.89 9.62 7.70
N LYS A 93 10.93 10.61 8.62
CA LYS A 93 11.88 10.58 9.74
C LYS A 93 11.74 9.31 10.58
N LYS A 94 10.50 8.91 10.87
CA LYS A 94 10.23 7.68 11.63
C LYS A 94 10.63 6.42 10.86
N MET A 95 10.32 6.32 9.56
CA MET A 95 10.62 5.13 8.76
C MET A 95 12.11 4.98 8.50
N ARG A 96 12.81 6.08 8.26
CA ARG A 96 14.26 6.10 8.03
C ARG A 96 15.05 5.79 9.31
N GLY A 97 14.58 6.24 10.47
CA GLY A 97 15.35 6.16 11.71
C GLY A 97 16.72 6.84 11.54
N ASN A 98 17.80 6.11 11.82
CA ASN A 98 19.17 6.57 11.66
C ASN A 98 19.85 6.08 10.36
N GLN A 99 19.09 5.50 9.42
CA GLN A 99 19.65 4.96 8.19
C GLN A 99 19.87 6.06 7.15
N ASN A 100 21.01 6.00 6.47
CA ASN A 100 21.34 6.90 5.36
C ASN A 100 21.12 6.24 3.98
N THR A 101 20.79 4.96 3.97
CA THR A 101 20.53 4.17 2.76
C THR A 101 19.21 3.41 2.87
N VAL A 102 18.62 3.12 1.74
CA VAL A 102 17.42 2.29 1.59
C VAL A 102 17.79 1.02 0.80
N ALA A 103 17.38 -0.14 1.32
CA ALA A 103 17.55 -1.42 0.65
C ALA A 103 16.30 -1.81 -0.14
N ASN A 104 16.48 -2.69 -1.12
CA ASN A 104 15.40 -3.22 -1.98
C ASN A 104 14.62 -2.14 -2.75
N HIS A 105 15.23 -0.98 -2.97
CA HIS A 105 14.66 0.08 -3.78
C HIS A 105 15.14 -0.10 -5.22
N GLN A 106 14.54 -1.05 -5.93
CA GLN A 106 14.92 -1.45 -7.27
C GLN A 106 13.78 -1.24 -8.25
N ILE A 107 14.13 -0.93 -9.51
CA ILE A 107 13.16 -0.89 -10.59
C ILE A 107 12.81 -2.31 -11.05
N THR A 108 11.61 -2.45 -11.59
CA THR A 108 11.28 -3.60 -12.45
C THR A 108 11.65 -3.24 -13.89
N VAL A 109 12.48 -4.08 -14.53
CA VAL A 109 12.88 -3.89 -15.92
C VAL A 109 11.66 -4.12 -16.84
N HIS A 110 11.31 -3.10 -17.61
CA HIS A 110 10.23 -3.11 -18.56
C HIS A 110 10.72 -2.84 -19.98
N THR A 111 9.92 -3.27 -20.98
CA THR A 111 10.15 -2.84 -22.36
C THR A 111 9.85 -1.35 -22.51
N GLN A 112 10.49 -0.67 -23.45
CA GLN A 112 10.24 0.75 -23.71
C GLN A 112 8.75 1.04 -23.94
N LYS A 113 8.06 0.23 -24.72
CA LYS A 113 6.61 0.34 -24.91
C LYS A 113 5.82 0.34 -23.61
N THR A 114 6.21 -0.48 -22.64
CA THR A 114 5.56 -0.53 -21.31
C THR A 114 5.83 0.74 -20.52
N ILE A 115 7.06 1.25 -20.56
CA ILE A 115 7.45 2.50 -19.91
C ILE A 115 6.66 3.68 -20.48
N ASP A 116 6.55 3.75 -21.81
CA ASP A 116 5.81 4.81 -22.49
C ASP A 116 4.33 4.82 -22.05
N ILE A 117 3.70 3.65 -21.97
CA ILE A 117 2.30 3.54 -21.51
C ILE A 117 2.17 3.97 -20.04
N ILE A 118 3.06 3.51 -19.15
CA ILE A 118 3.02 3.88 -17.73
C ILE A 118 3.19 5.39 -17.56
N SER A 119 4.07 6.01 -18.34
CA SER A 119 4.33 7.45 -18.26
C SER A 119 3.12 8.31 -18.65
N MET A 120 2.24 7.80 -19.50
CA MET A 120 1.01 8.48 -19.93
C MET A 120 -0.12 8.37 -18.88
N VAL A 121 -0.09 7.37 -17.98
CA VAL A 121 -1.13 7.22 -16.95
C VAL A 121 -1.05 8.37 -15.97
N PRO A 122 -2.14 9.13 -15.77
CA PRO A 122 -2.13 10.26 -14.85
C PRO A 122 -1.98 9.83 -13.38
N ASP A 123 -1.61 10.75 -12.52
CA ASP A 123 -1.50 10.53 -11.06
C ASP A 123 -2.82 9.98 -10.49
N GLY A 124 -2.76 8.81 -9.86
CA GLY A 124 -3.93 8.10 -9.34
C GLY A 124 -4.87 7.51 -10.40
N GLY A 125 -4.48 7.56 -11.67
CA GLY A 125 -5.25 7.05 -12.80
C GLY A 125 -4.94 5.60 -13.14
N THR A 126 -5.57 5.16 -14.22
CA THR A 126 -5.51 3.80 -14.75
C THR A 126 -5.33 3.82 -16.26
N ILE A 127 -5.14 2.66 -16.89
CA ILE A 127 -5.09 2.57 -18.36
C ILE A 127 -6.37 3.08 -19.04
N TYR A 128 -7.49 3.14 -18.32
CA TYR A 128 -8.76 3.63 -18.90
C TYR A 128 -8.83 5.15 -19.03
N ASP A 129 -7.87 5.87 -18.42
CA ASP A 129 -7.71 7.31 -18.59
C ASP A 129 -6.90 7.65 -19.86
N LEU A 130 -6.41 6.62 -20.57
CA LEU A 130 -5.74 6.73 -21.85
C LEU A 130 -6.72 6.46 -23.01
N PRO A 131 -6.36 6.82 -24.27
CA PRO A 131 -7.13 6.43 -25.46
C PRO A 131 -7.39 4.91 -25.53
N ASP A 132 -8.52 4.52 -26.09
CA ASP A 132 -9.03 3.14 -26.10
C ASP A 132 -8.09 2.14 -26.80
N GLU A 133 -7.24 2.58 -27.71
CA GLU A 133 -6.18 1.78 -28.33
C GLU A 133 -5.21 1.15 -27.32
N TYR A 134 -5.07 1.74 -26.11
CA TYR A 134 -4.21 1.23 -25.04
C TYR A 134 -4.91 0.24 -24.12
N TRP A 135 -6.24 0.17 -24.10
CA TRP A 135 -6.99 -0.59 -23.08
C TRP A 135 -6.78 -2.10 -23.17
N ASN A 136 -6.42 -2.63 -24.32
CA ASN A 136 -6.28 -4.06 -24.57
C ASN A 136 -4.83 -4.53 -24.73
N VAL A 137 -3.84 -3.69 -24.40
CA VAL A 137 -2.41 -4.05 -24.50
C VAL A 137 -1.99 -5.15 -23.53
N ARG A 138 -2.80 -5.44 -22.51
CA ARG A 138 -2.59 -6.53 -21.56
C ARG A 138 -3.88 -7.25 -21.18
N LYS A 139 -3.75 -8.56 -20.92
CA LYS A 139 -4.85 -9.41 -20.43
C LYS A 139 -5.35 -8.97 -19.04
N TYR A 140 -4.47 -8.45 -18.19
CA TYR A 140 -4.79 -7.98 -16.84
C TYR A 140 -4.76 -6.45 -16.79
N ARG A 141 -5.95 -5.85 -16.79
CA ARG A 141 -6.16 -4.39 -16.89
C ARG A 141 -5.63 -3.59 -15.71
N LYS A 142 -5.59 -4.17 -14.50
CA LYS A 142 -5.02 -3.53 -13.29
C LYS A 142 -3.50 -3.29 -13.34
N GLY A 143 -2.82 -3.82 -14.35
CA GLY A 143 -1.37 -3.70 -14.47
C GLY A 143 -0.84 -2.31 -14.85
N PHE A 144 -1.71 -1.33 -15.08
CA PHE A 144 -1.36 0.05 -15.40
C PHE A 144 -2.13 1.03 -14.54
N GLU A 145 -2.09 0.79 -13.24
CA GLU A 145 -2.66 1.69 -12.24
C GLU A 145 -1.53 2.47 -11.58
N ARG A 146 -1.64 3.80 -11.56
CA ARG A 146 -0.69 4.70 -10.92
C ARG A 146 -1.15 5.04 -9.52
N MET A 147 -0.25 4.98 -8.54
CA MET A 147 -0.57 5.38 -7.18
C MET A 147 -0.94 6.85 -7.12
N PRO A 148 -2.00 7.24 -6.37
CA PRO A 148 -2.31 8.63 -6.15
C PRO A 148 -1.26 9.26 -5.23
N SER A 149 -0.61 10.33 -5.65
CA SER A 149 0.37 11.04 -4.82
C SER A 149 -0.26 11.70 -3.59
N SER A 150 -1.48 12.23 -3.74
CA SER A 150 -2.21 13.02 -2.72
C SER A 150 -3.07 12.18 -1.76
N LYS A 151 -3.08 10.85 -1.90
CA LYS A 151 -3.87 9.91 -1.08
C LYS A 151 -3.01 8.72 -0.65
N PRO A 152 -3.45 7.90 0.33
CA PRO A 152 -2.84 6.60 0.57
C PRO A 152 -2.92 5.73 -0.69
N CYS A 153 -1.88 4.92 -0.92
CA CYS A 153 -1.87 4.01 -2.07
C CYS A 153 -2.98 2.95 -1.97
N HIS A 154 -3.27 2.30 -3.09
CA HIS A 154 -4.11 1.10 -3.10
C HIS A 154 -3.45 -0.05 -2.33
N THR A 155 -4.22 -1.09 -2.02
CA THR A 155 -3.66 -2.30 -1.42
C THR A 155 -2.62 -2.90 -2.36
N VAL A 156 -1.36 -2.89 -1.95
CA VAL A 156 -0.29 -3.60 -2.64
C VAL A 156 -0.50 -5.10 -2.43
N ASP A 157 -0.66 -5.84 -3.51
CA ASP A 157 -0.79 -7.29 -3.50
C ASP A 157 0.57 -7.98 -3.73
N THR A 158 0.58 -9.30 -3.62
CA THR A 158 1.78 -10.12 -3.84
C THR A 158 2.05 -10.44 -5.31
N GLY A 159 1.24 -9.89 -6.22
CA GLY A 159 1.38 -10.11 -7.66
C GLY A 159 2.55 -9.33 -8.22
N HIS A 160 3.58 -9.99 -8.72
CA HIS A 160 4.74 -9.39 -9.37
C HIS A 160 4.43 -8.59 -10.66
N ARG A 161 3.16 -8.38 -10.99
CA ARG A 161 2.72 -7.82 -12.29
C ARG A 161 1.92 -6.53 -12.17
N ASN A 162 1.72 -6.05 -10.96
CA ASN A 162 1.02 -4.80 -10.72
C ASN A 162 2.05 -3.67 -10.66
N TYR A 163 1.88 -2.70 -11.52
CA TYR A 163 2.77 -1.55 -11.62
C TYR A 163 2.19 -0.43 -10.76
N PHE A 164 2.81 -0.19 -9.64
CA PHE A 164 2.50 0.96 -8.83
C PHE A 164 3.57 1.99 -9.12
N HIS A 165 3.19 3.00 -9.88
CA HIS A 165 4.04 4.14 -10.17
C HIS A 165 3.47 5.39 -9.53
N TYR A 166 4.37 6.15 -8.99
CA TYR A 166 4.05 7.46 -8.42
C TYR A 166 4.85 8.51 -9.18
#